data_35f43004d79bf7994ec3217abb6b7894
#
_entry.id   35f43004d79bf7994ec3217abb6b7894
#
_cell.length_a   1.000
_cell.length_b   1.000
_cell.length_c   1.000
_cell.angle_alpha   90.00
_cell.angle_beta   90.00
_cell.angle_gamma   90.00
#
_symmetry.space_group_name_H-M   'P 1'
#
loop_
_entity.id
_entity.type
_entity.pdbx_description
1 polymer ?
#
loop_
_entity_poly.entity_id
_entity_poly.type
_entity_poly.pdbx_seq_one_letter_code
_entity_poly.pdbx_strand_id
1 'polypeptide(L)'
;LQRLYGTAWFSKKDLKGYLQQIEEAKRRDHRVLGKQHDLFEITPDVGSGLVLWLPKGATVRALLEDFIKRELLNRGYEPVYSPHIGRVELYETSGHFPYYRESQFPPLFGHDAGQMVDAWIRRIEADELSADDEQQLIGTAKLLGCDLDGYKPSEPAETRIAVLKKWEHQQERYLLKPMNCPHHVQMYKARPRSYRDLPVRLAEFGTVYRHEQSGELNGLLRVRCLTQDDAHLFCTPDQ
;
A
#
# COMPACT_ATOMS: atom_id res chain seq x y z
N LEU A 1 -19.42 22.82 19.08
CA LEU A 1 -20.38 22.06 18.28
C LEU A 1 -20.67 20.73 18.94
N GLN A 2 -21.96 20.44 19.22
CA GLN A 2 -22.41 19.13 19.70
C GLN A 2 -22.99 18.35 18.53
N ARG A 3 -22.67 17.04 18.48
CA ARG A 3 -23.28 16.11 17.51
C ARG A 3 -24.11 15.10 18.27
N LEU A 4 -25.38 14.97 17.89
CA LEU A 4 -26.27 13.94 18.41
C LEU A 4 -26.39 12.84 17.35
N TYR A 5 -26.09 11.61 17.77
CA TYR A 5 -26.28 10.42 16.93
C TYR A 5 -27.50 9.67 17.48
N GLY A 6 -28.38 9.29 16.58
CA GLY A 6 -29.59 8.56 16.94
C GLY A 6 -30.02 7.61 15.82
N THR A 7 -30.98 6.79 16.15
CA THR A 7 -31.64 5.90 15.16
C THR A 7 -33.14 5.95 15.39
N ALA A 8 -33.94 5.77 14.33
CA ALA A 8 -35.38 5.74 14.39
C ALA A 8 -35.89 4.38 13.87
N TRP A 9 -36.92 3.86 14.54
CA TRP A 9 -37.47 2.53 14.26
C TRP A 9 -39.02 2.57 14.28
N PHE A 10 -39.66 1.72 13.46
CA PHE A 10 -41.10 1.68 13.37
C PHE A 10 -41.78 1.07 14.60
N SER A 11 -41.06 0.23 15.37
CA SER A 11 -41.60 -0.36 16.59
C SER A 11 -40.54 -0.40 17.72
N LYS A 12 -41.03 -0.44 18.97
CA LYS A 12 -40.19 -0.67 20.15
C LYS A 12 -39.47 -2.01 20.13
N LYS A 13 -40.09 -3.01 19.51
CA LYS A 13 -39.51 -4.37 19.36
C LYS A 13 -38.26 -4.33 18.46
N ASP A 14 -38.35 -3.62 17.33
CA ASP A 14 -37.23 -3.49 16.37
C ASP A 14 -36.10 -2.70 16.97
N LEU A 15 -36.40 -1.59 17.66
CA LEU A 15 -35.39 -0.82 18.38
C LEU A 15 -34.66 -1.69 19.44
N LYS A 16 -35.42 -2.48 20.23
CA LYS A 16 -34.81 -3.38 21.21
C LYS A 16 -33.90 -4.42 20.55
N GLY A 17 -34.36 -5.02 19.44
CA GLY A 17 -33.55 -5.94 18.66
C GLY A 17 -32.24 -5.31 18.15
N TYR A 18 -32.34 -4.11 17.59
CA TYR A 18 -31.17 -3.37 17.12
C TYR A 18 -30.18 -3.02 18.24
N LEU A 19 -30.69 -2.54 19.40
CA LEU A 19 -29.81 -2.25 20.56
C LEU A 19 -29.12 -3.50 21.08
N GLN A 20 -29.80 -4.67 21.06
CA GLN A 20 -29.15 -5.94 21.39
C GLN A 20 -28.06 -6.33 20.38
N GLN A 21 -28.31 -6.10 19.07
CA GLN A 21 -27.28 -6.33 18.04
C GLN A 21 -26.06 -5.44 18.21
N ILE A 22 -26.26 -4.14 18.55
CA ILE A 22 -25.15 -3.23 18.83
C ILE A 22 -24.33 -3.72 20.04
N GLU A 23 -25.00 -4.12 21.10
CA GLU A 23 -24.32 -4.59 22.32
C GLU A 23 -23.52 -5.89 22.04
N GLU A 24 -24.11 -6.81 21.28
CA GLU A 24 -23.44 -8.03 20.85
C GLU A 24 -22.25 -7.73 19.90
N ALA A 25 -22.40 -6.78 18.99
CA ALA A 25 -21.31 -6.31 18.11
C ALA A 25 -20.14 -5.73 18.92
N LYS A 26 -20.40 -4.94 19.97
CA LYS A 26 -19.35 -4.42 20.85
C LYS A 26 -18.58 -5.54 21.57
N ARG A 27 -19.30 -6.56 22.03
CA ARG A 27 -18.69 -7.72 22.70
C ARG A 27 -17.83 -8.57 21.76
N ARG A 28 -18.16 -8.57 20.45
CA ARG A 28 -17.43 -9.26 19.38
C ARG A 28 -16.42 -8.40 18.66
N ASP A 29 -16.18 -7.16 19.13
CA ASP A 29 -15.17 -6.30 18.53
C ASP A 29 -13.80 -6.98 18.57
N HIS A 30 -13.16 -7.08 17.40
CA HIS A 30 -11.87 -7.75 17.26
C HIS A 30 -10.79 -7.14 18.15
N ARG A 31 -10.88 -5.83 18.49
CA ARG A 31 -9.93 -5.15 19.39
C ARG A 31 -10.08 -5.63 20.83
N VAL A 32 -11.33 -5.93 21.24
CA VAL A 32 -11.62 -6.49 22.57
C VAL A 32 -11.18 -7.95 22.62
N LEU A 33 -11.64 -8.76 21.67
CA LEU A 33 -11.30 -10.20 21.62
C LEU A 33 -9.81 -10.44 21.39
N GLY A 34 -9.18 -9.63 20.52
CA GLY A 34 -7.76 -9.68 20.24
C GLY A 34 -6.92 -9.53 21.51
N LYS A 35 -7.25 -8.54 22.33
CA LYS A 35 -6.58 -8.30 23.61
C LYS A 35 -6.90 -9.38 24.66
N GLN A 36 -8.17 -9.80 24.77
CA GLN A 36 -8.57 -10.83 25.73
C GLN A 36 -7.93 -12.20 25.50
N HIS A 37 -7.69 -12.53 24.23
CA HIS A 37 -7.16 -13.83 23.82
C HIS A 37 -5.69 -13.80 23.43
N ASP A 38 -5.01 -12.65 23.53
CA ASP A 38 -3.62 -12.45 23.09
C ASP A 38 -3.41 -12.87 21.63
N LEU A 39 -4.26 -12.35 20.72
CA LEU A 39 -4.20 -12.74 19.31
C LEU A 39 -3.25 -11.86 18.50
N PHE A 40 -3.24 -10.56 18.76
CA PHE A 40 -2.38 -9.59 18.08
C PHE A 40 -2.15 -8.36 18.92
N GLU A 41 -1.12 -7.61 18.56
CA GLU A 41 -0.78 -6.33 19.17
C GLU A 41 -0.47 -5.28 18.11
N ILE A 42 -0.79 -4.02 18.40
CA ILE A 42 -0.39 -2.84 17.61
C ILE A 42 0.27 -1.88 18.60
N THR A 43 1.59 -1.76 18.51
CA THR A 43 2.39 -0.91 19.39
C THR A 43 2.99 0.27 18.64
N PRO A 44 3.12 1.46 19.26
CA PRO A 44 3.84 2.59 18.68
C PRO A 44 5.29 2.28 18.31
N ASP A 45 5.96 1.38 19.04
CA ASP A 45 7.36 1.02 18.82
C ASP A 45 7.57 0.33 17.45
N VAL A 46 6.57 -0.42 16.97
CA VAL A 46 6.59 -1.01 15.62
C VAL A 46 5.98 -0.07 14.59
N GLY A 47 4.96 0.67 14.99
CA GLY A 47 4.29 1.65 14.16
C GLY A 47 2.77 1.46 14.09
N SER A 48 2.05 2.58 14.03
CA SER A 48 0.60 2.56 13.93
C SER A 48 0.13 1.85 12.66
N GLY A 49 -0.84 0.95 12.78
CA GLY A 49 -1.37 0.18 11.65
C GLY A 49 -0.47 -0.97 11.18
N LEU A 50 0.58 -1.29 11.93
CA LEU A 50 1.43 -2.47 11.72
C LEU A 50 1.11 -3.50 12.80
N VAL A 51 0.56 -4.63 12.38
CA VAL A 51 0.00 -5.66 13.28
C VAL A 51 1.04 -6.72 13.59
N LEU A 52 1.32 -6.92 14.87
CA LEU A 52 2.07 -8.07 15.38
C LEU A 52 1.11 -9.20 15.69
N TRP A 53 1.19 -10.30 14.94
CA TRP A 53 0.43 -11.51 15.22
C TRP A 53 1.12 -12.32 16.33
N LEU A 54 0.46 -12.43 17.48
CA LEU A 54 0.95 -13.21 18.60
C LEU A 54 0.71 -14.71 18.35
N PRO A 55 1.34 -15.63 19.11
CA PRO A 55 1.31 -17.06 18.79
C PRO A 55 -0.09 -17.65 18.56
N LYS A 56 -1.07 -17.30 19.39
CA LYS A 56 -2.46 -17.77 19.23
C LYS A 56 -3.11 -17.22 17.96
N GLY A 57 -2.94 -15.92 17.70
CA GLY A 57 -3.45 -15.28 16.49
C GLY A 57 -2.77 -15.80 15.24
N ALA A 58 -1.45 -16.00 15.27
CA ALA A 58 -0.69 -16.59 14.18
C ALA A 58 -1.17 -18.03 13.87
N THR A 59 -1.50 -18.82 14.88
CA THR A 59 -2.08 -20.16 14.71
C THR A 59 -3.45 -20.09 14.00
N VAL A 60 -4.35 -19.22 14.46
CA VAL A 60 -5.67 -19.04 13.83
C VAL A 60 -5.51 -18.59 12.37
N ARG A 61 -4.63 -17.62 12.14
CA ARG A 61 -4.32 -17.13 10.78
C ARG A 61 -3.80 -18.25 9.88
N ALA A 62 -2.84 -19.04 10.34
CA ALA A 62 -2.28 -20.15 9.58
C ALA A 62 -3.35 -21.20 9.21
N LEU A 63 -4.24 -21.56 10.14
CA LEU A 63 -5.35 -22.48 9.86
C LEU A 63 -6.30 -21.95 8.78
N LEU A 64 -6.62 -20.66 8.81
CA LEU A 64 -7.45 -20.03 7.79
C LEU A 64 -6.74 -19.98 6.42
N GLU A 65 -5.46 -19.61 6.41
CA GLU A 65 -4.66 -19.61 5.18
C GLU A 65 -4.55 -21.00 4.57
N ASP A 66 -4.31 -22.03 5.37
CA ASP A 66 -4.24 -23.43 4.90
C ASP A 66 -5.58 -23.93 4.36
N PHE A 67 -6.68 -23.53 4.99
CA PHE A 67 -8.03 -23.85 4.49
C PHE A 67 -8.24 -23.22 3.10
N ILE A 68 -8.01 -21.93 2.97
CA ILE A 68 -8.19 -21.20 1.71
C ILE A 68 -7.24 -21.73 0.61
N LYS A 69 -5.97 -22.00 0.93
CA LYS A 69 -5.03 -22.59 -0.03
C LYS A 69 -5.55 -23.89 -0.62
N ARG A 70 -6.06 -24.79 0.22
CA ARG A 70 -6.65 -26.05 -0.26
C ARG A 70 -7.87 -25.83 -1.15
N GLU A 71 -8.73 -24.89 -0.76
CA GLU A 71 -9.93 -24.57 -1.54
C GLU A 71 -9.59 -23.96 -2.91
N LEU A 72 -8.55 -23.10 -2.97
CA LEU A 72 -8.06 -22.53 -4.23
C LEU A 72 -7.47 -23.60 -5.14
N LEU A 73 -6.59 -24.48 -4.61
CA LEU A 73 -6.02 -25.59 -5.38
C LEU A 73 -7.11 -26.51 -5.94
N ASN A 74 -8.12 -26.86 -5.13
CA ASN A 74 -9.26 -27.70 -5.55
C ASN A 74 -10.09 -27.06 -6.68
N ARG A 75 -10.03 -25.73 -6.81
CA ARG A 75 -10.70 -24.95 -7.88
C ARG A 75 -9.79 -24.62 -9.06
N GLY A 76 -8.58 -25.19 -9.11
CA GLY A 76 -7.64 -25.04 -10.22
C GLY A 76 -6.90 -23.71 -10.23
N TYR A 77 -6.75 -23.06 -9.09
CA TYR A 77 -5.84 -21.92 -8.95
C TYR A 77 -4.40 -22.39 -8.75
N GLU A 78 -3.48 -21.71 -9.41
CA GLU A 78 -2.03 -21.95 -9.30
C GLU A 78 -1.45 -20.98 -8.27
N PRO A 79 -0.77 -21.48 -7.21
CA PRO A 79 -0.17 -20.64 -6.21
C PRO A 79 1.05 -19.90 -6.74
N VAL A 80 1.13 -18.62 -6.47
CA VAL A 80 2.27 -17.78 -6.84
C VAL A 80 2.73 -16.93 -5.65
N TYR A 81 3.93 -16.37 -5.76
CA TYR A 81 4.51 -15.45 -4.78
C TYR A 81 5.13 -14.27 -5.49
N SER A 82 4.82 -13.08 -5.04
CA SER A 82 5.39 -11.86 -5.56
C SER A 82 6.26 -11.14 -4.51
N PRO A 83 7.32 -10.40 -4.94
CA PRO A 83 8.15 -9.64 -4.01
C PRO A 83 7.37 -8.51 -3.35
N HIS A 84 7.84 -8.05 -2.18
CA HIS A 84 7.23 -6.97 -1.40
C HIS A 84 7.47 -5.58 -2.00
N ILE A 85 8.47 -5.45 -2.85
CA ILE A 85 8.84 -4.23 -3.55
C ILE A 85 8.83 -4.46 -5.06
N GLY A 86 8.58 -3.41 -5.82
CA GLY A 86 8.69 -3.42 -7.27
C GLY A 86 9.18 -2.07 -7.78
N ARG A 87 9.75 -2.05 -8.99
CA ARG A 87 10.17 -0.78 -9.61
C ARG A 87 9.00 0.17 -9.77
N VAL A 88 9.24 1.46 -9.58
CA VAL A 88 8.20 2.50 -9.71
C VAL A 88 7.52 2.45 -11.08
N GLU A 89 8.29 2.22 -12.14
CA GLU A 89 7.80 2.17 -13.53
C GLU A 89 6.73 1.07 -13.74
N LEU A 90 6.78 -0.01 -12.97
CA LEU A 90 5.74 -1.05 -12.98
C LEU A 90 4.38 -0.49 -12.55
N TYR A 91 4.38 0.37 -11.54
CA TYR A 91 3.18 0.99 -10.99
C TYR A 91 2.74 2.21 -11.78
N GLU A 92 3.67 2.92 -12.43
CA GLU A 92 3.35 3.96 -13.41
C GLU A 92 2.64 3.37 -14.63
N THR A 93 3.16 2.28 -15.20
CA THR A 93 2.54 1.57 -16.33
C THR A 93 1.15 1.05 -16.02
N SER A 94 0.92 0.60 -14.79
CA SER A 94 -0.39 0.08 -14.34
C SER A 94 -1.35 1.17 -13.84
N GLY A 95 -0.92 2.45 -13.80
CA GLY A 95 -1.72 3.59 -13.36
C GLY A 95 -1.88 3.72 -11.84
N HIS A 96 -1.21 2.88 -11.04
CA HIS A 96 -1.30 2.96 -9.59
C HIS A 96 -0.46 4.10 -9.00
N PHE A 97 0.60 4.51 -9.67
CA PHE A 97 1.45 5.63 -9.30
C PHE A 97 1.48 6.63 -10.47
N PRO A 98 1.35 7.95 -10.26
CA PRO A 98 1.19 8.64 -8.97
C PRO A 98 -0.27 8.77 -8.49
N TYR A 99 -1.26 8.17 -9.17
CA TYR A 99 -2.69 8.40 -8.90
C TYR A 99 -3.09 8.17 -7.43
N TYR A 100 -2.54 7.11 -6.79
CA TYR A 100 -2.79 6.81 -5.36
C TYR A 100 -1.63 7.22 -4.45
N ARG A 101 -0.80 8.22 -4.85
CA ARG A 101 0.42 8.62 -4.13
C ARG A 101 0.17 8.93 -2.64
N GLU A 102 -0.96 9.57 -2.30
CA GLU A 102 -1.29 9.95 -0.92
C GLU A 102 -1.49 8.75 0.01
N SER A 103 -1.92 7.61 -0.56
CA SER A 103 -2.14 6.36 0.17
C SER A 103 -0.98 5.37 0.03
N GLN A 104 0.14 5.76 -0.56
CA GLN A 104 1.31 4.92 -0.76
C GLN A 104 2.47 5.40 0.09
N PHE A 105 3.33 4.48 0.49
CA PHE A 105 4.64 4.85 1.03
C PHE A 105 5.46 5.54 -0.06
N PRO A 106 6.28 6.54 0.31
CA PRO A 106 7.13 7.20 -0.66
C PRO A 106 8.11 6.21 -1.30
N PRO A 107 8.57 6.47 -2.53
CA PRO A 107 9.55 5.62 -3.19
C PRO A 107 10.82 5.42 -2.36
N LEU A 108 11.35 4.21 -2.42
CA LEU A 108 12.69 3.87 -1.95
C LEU A 108 13.66 4.11 -3.10
N PHE A 109 14.73 4.81 -2.84
CA PHE A 109 15.75 5.14 -3.84
C PHE A 109 16.98 4.28 -3.65
N GLY A 110 17.58 3.84 -4.74
CA GLY A 110 18.88 3.17 -4.76
C GLY A 110 20.07 4.12 -4.54
N HIS A 111 19.83 5.43 -4.47
CA HIS A 111 20.83 6.46 -4.26
C HIS A 111 20.45 7.36 -3.07
N ASP A 112 21.43 7.68 -2.23
CA ASP A 112 21.21 8.47 -0.99
C ASP A 112 20.60 9.85 -1.23
N ALA A 113 20.92 10.48 -2.37
CA ALA A 113 20.35 11.77 -2.76
C ALA A 113 18.86 11.69 -3.22
N GLY A 114 18.31 10.50 -3.46
CA GLY A 114 17.00 10.36 -4.07
C GLY A 114 15.87 10.97 -3.24
N GLN A 115 15.83 10.68 -1.94
CA GLN A 115 14.82 11.26 -1.05
C GLN A 115 14.96 12.78 -0.91
N MET A 116 16.20 13.29 -0.92
CA MET A 116 16.47 14.72 -0.89
C MET A 116 15.94 15.40 -2.15
N VAL A 117 16.21 14.84 -3.32
CA VAL A 117 15.76 15.39 -4.61
C VAL A 117 14.22 15.34 -4.70
N ASP A 118 13.56 14.26 -4.30
CA ASP A 118 12.09 14.17 -4.26
C ASP A 118 11.48 15.21 -3.29
N ALA A 119 12.09 15.42 -2.13
CA ALA A 119 11.67 16.48 -1.20
C ALA A 119 11.88 17.88 -1.78
N TRP A 120 12.97 18.09 -2.50
CA TRP A 120 13.29 19.35 -3.18
C TRP A 120 12.26 19.67 -4.26
N ILE A 121 11.91 18.71 -5.12
CA ILE A 121 10.84 18.89 -6.12
C ILE A 121 9.54 19.35 -5.45
N ARG A 122 9.11 18.70 -4.38
CA ARG A 122 7.89 19.07 -3.65
C ARG A 122 7.92 20.48 -3.09
N ARG A 123 9.06 20.93 -2.55
CA ARG A 123 9.21 22.29 -2.02
C ARG A 123 9.18 23.34 -3.13
N ILE A 124 9.71 23.03 -4.33
CA ILE A 124 9.58 23.93 -5.49
C ILE A 124 8.12 23.98 -5.97
N GLU A 125 7.43 22.83 -6.04
CA GLU A 125 6.00 22.75 -6.42
C GLU A 125 5.10 23.53 -5.45
N ALA A 126 5.45 23.59 -4.17
CA ALA A 126 4.73 24.31 -3.12
C ALA A 126 5.13 25.78 -2.98
N ASP A 127 6.11 26.26 -3.74
CA ASP A 127 6.72 27.61 -3.60
C ASP A 127 7.28 27.89 -2.18
N GLU A 128 7.83 26.84 -1.55
CA GLU A 128 8.35 26.86 -0.18
C GLU A 128 9.89 26.89 -0.12
N LEU A 129 10.59 27.07 -1.24
CA LEU A 129 12.04 27.01 -1.33
C LEU A 129 12.66 28.39 -1.40
N SER A 130 13.39 28.80 -0.36
CA SER A 130 14.18 30.03 -0.36
C SER A 130 15.47 29.87 -1.16
N ALA A 131 16.06 30.98 -1.60
CA ALA A 131 17.33 30.97 -2.32
C ALA A 131 18.48 30.37 -1.50
N ASP A 132 18.49 30.61 -0.19
CA ASP A 132 19.50 30.07 0.72
C ASP A 132 19.35 28.55 0.90
N ASP A 133 18.10 28.07 1.06
CA ASP A 133 17.80 26.64 1.10
C ASP A 133 18.27 25.93 -0.17
N GLU A 134 18.05 26.57 -1.32
CA GLU A 134 18.39 26.04 -2.64
C GLU A 134 19.92 25.90 -2.80
N GLN A 135 20.67 26.88 -2.33
CA GLN A 135 22.14 26.84 -2.30
C GLN A 135 22.67 25.69 -1.43
N GLN A 136 22.05 25.48 -0.27
CA GLN A 136 22.42 24.37 0.62
C GLN A 136 22.09 23.01 -0.01
N LEU A 137 20.94 22.87 -0.68
CA LEU A 137 20.56 21.65 -1.38
C LEU A 137 21.53 21.31 -2.52
N ILE A 138 21.95 22.31 -3.30
CA ILE A 138 22.96 22.14 -4.37
C ILE A 138 24.30 21.66 -3.76
N GLY A 139 24.73 22.27 -2.66
CA GLY A 139 25.93 21.86 -1.96
C GLY A 139 25.86 20.41 -1.48
N THR A 140 24.75 20.03 -0.89
CA THR A 140 24.50 18.66 -0.41
C THR A 140 24.43 17.67 -1.56
N ALA A 141 23.76 18.02 -2.67
CA ALA A 141 23.68 17.19 -3.87
C ALA A 141 25.08 16.84 -4.41
N LYS A 142 25.97 17.85 -4.49
CA LYS A 142 27.37 17.63 -4.90
C LYS A 142 28.13 16.70 -3.97
N LEU A 143 27.96 16.85 -2.66
CA LEU A 143 28.61 15.97 -1.68
C LEU A 143 28.14 14.52 -1.80
N LEU A 144 26.89 14.31 -2.16
CA LEU A 144 26.29 12.99 -2.38
C LEU A 144 26.57 12.44 -3.79
N GLY A 145 27.33 13.13 -4.63
CA GLY A 145 27.64 12.70 -5.99
C GLY A 145 26.46 12.80 -6.97
N CYS A 146 25.43 13.59 -6.60
CA CYS A 146 24.28 13.84 -7.46
C CYS A 146 24.67 14.85 -8.55
N ASP A 147 24.76 14.39 -9.79
CA ASP A 147 25.02 15.26 -10.94
C ASP A 147 23.69 15.87 -11.44
N LEU A 148 23.52 17.14 -11.15
CA LEU A 148 22.37 17.95 -11.57
C LEU A 148 22.75 18.87 -12.73
N ASP A 149 23.37 18.31 -13.78
CA ASP A 149 23.77 19.09 -14.94
C ASP A 149 22.58 19.84 -15.55
N GLY A 150 22.78 21.15 -15.71
CA GLY A 150 21.74 22.06 -16.21
C GLY A 150 20.81 22.65 -15.15
N TYR A 151 20.94 22.31 -13.86
CA TYR A 151 20.14 22.93 -12.80
C TYR A 151 20.65 24.34 -12.48
N LYS A 152 19.77 25.34 -12.58
CA LYS A 152 20.07 26.73 -12.26
C LYS A 152 18.95 27.32 -11.40
N PRO A 153 19.24 27.85 -10.20
CA PRO A 153 18.26 28.50 -9.34
C PRO A 153 17.49 29.66 -9.98
N SER A 154 18.12 30.35 -10.95
CA SER A 154 17.52 31.49 -11.67
C SER A 154 16.49 31.09 -12.72
N GLU A 155 16.39 29.82 -13.07
CA GLU A 155 15.41 29.32 -14.05
C GLU A 155 14.01 29.19 -13.45
N PRO A 156 12.95 29.23 -14.27
CA PRO A 156 11.58 29.00 -13.81
C PRO A 156 11.42 27.65 -13.07
N ALA A 157 10.47 27.59 -12.14
CA ALA A 157 10.19 26.39 -11.35
C ALA A 157 10.02 25.13 -12.22
N GLU A 158 9.28 25.25 -13.32
CA GLU A 158 9.06 24.14 -14.27
C GLU A 158 10.37 23.58 -14.84
N THR A 159 11.32 24.47 -15.22
CA THR A 159 12.63 24.06 -15.75
C THR A 159 13.46 23.37 -14.69
N ARG A 160 13.50 23.92 -13.47
CA ARG A 160 14.22 23.34 -12.32
C ARG A 160 13.67 21.96 -11.98
N ILE A 161 12.36 21.82 -11.90
CA ILE A 161 11.68 20.55 -11.65
C ILE A 161 11.99 19.53 -12.75
N ALA A 162 12.00 19.96 -14.02
CA ALA A 162 12.31 19.05 -15.14
C ALA A 162 13.72 18.45 -15.04
N VAL A 163 14.72 19.25 -14.64
CA VAL A 163 16.09 18.75 -14.42
C VAL A 163 16.14 17.75 -13.27
N LEU A 164 15.50 18.04 -12.14
CA LEU A 164 15.46 17.16 -10.98
C LEU A 164 14.72 15.85 -11.30
N LYS A 165 13.57 15.92 -11.98
CA LYS A 165 12.82 14.73 -12.42
C LYS A 165 13.62 13.88 -13.42
N LYS A 166 14.37 14.50 -14.31
CA LYS A 166 15.25 13.79 -15.25
C LYS A 166 16.30 12.99 -14.49
N TRP A 167 16.97 13.60 -13.52
CA TRP A 167 17.95 12.90 -12.67
C TRP A 167 17.27 11.78 -11.88
N GLU A 168 16.15 12.06 -11.24
CA GLU A 168 15.38 11.09 -10.46
C GLU A 168 14.97 9.85 -11.28
N HIS A 169 14.55 10.03 -12.55
CA HIS A 169 14.19 8.94 -13.45
C HIS A 169 15.37 8.06 -13.88
N GLN A 170 16.58 8.57 -13.75
CA GLN A 170 17.80 7.80 -14.02
C GLN A 170 18.19 6.90 -12.84
N GLN A 171 17.63 7.16 -11.64
CA GLN A 171 17.91 6.38 -10.45
C GLN A 171 16.99 5.15 -10.37
N GLU A 172 17.48 4.09 -9.74
CA GLU A 172 16.62 2.97 -9.38
C GLU A 172 15.67 3.38 -8.25
N ARG A 173 14.37 3.25 -8.52
CA ARG A 173 13.31 3.59 -7.57
C ARG A 173 12.39 2.39 -7.38
N TYR A 174 12.06 2.11 -6.14
CA TYR A 174 11.17 1.02 -5.77
C TYR A 174 10.00 1.54 -4.92
N LEU A 175 8.86 0.88 -5.02
CA LEU A 175 7.73 1.08 -4.12
C LEU A 175 7.50 -0.17 -3.29
N LEU A 176 7.11 0.02 -2.03
CA LEU A 176 6.39 -1.01 -1.30
C LEU A 176 5.10 -1.32 -2.04
N LYS A 177 4.89 -2.57 -2.36
CA LYS A 177 3.79 -3.05 -3.20
C LYS A 177 2.41 -2.60 -2.65
N PRO A 178 1.66 -1.71 -3.33
CA PRO A 178 0.34 -1.29 -2.88
C PRO A 178 -0.77 -2.24 -3.33
N MET A 179 -0.51 -3.02 -4.39
CA MET A 179 -1.40 -4.02 -4.99
C MET A 179 -0.61 -5.15 -5.65
N ASN A 180 -1.21 -6.35 -5.72
CA ASN A 180 -0.59 -7.53 -6.32
C ASN A 180 -0.77 -7.58 -7.85
N CYS A 181 -1.79 -6.92 -8.40
CA CYS A 181 -2.17 -6.95 -9.81
C CYS A 181 -1.00 -6.77 -10.79
N PRO A 182 -0.12 -5.75 -10.64
CA PRO A 182 0.97 -5.54 -11.59
C PRO A 182 1.95 -6.72 -11.65
N HIS A 183 2.21 -7.36 -10.50
CA HIS A 183 3.08 -8.52 -10.41
C HIS A 183 2.47 -9.75 -11.10
N HIS A 184 1.17 -10.02 -10.86
CA HIS A 184 0.46 -11.13 -11.52
C HIS A 184 0.42 -10.96 -13.05
N VAL A 185 0.25 -9.72 -13.53
CA VAL A 185 0.36 -9.43 -14.98
C VAL A 185 1.76 -9.74 -15.51
N GLN A 186 2.83 -9.43 -14.74
CA GLN A 186 4.19 -9.78 -15.15
C GLN A 186 4.42 -11.31 -15.14
N MET A 187 3.86 -12.03 -14.17
CA MET A 187 3.90 -13.50 -14.15
C MET A 187 3.16 -14.09 -15.35
N TYR A 188 2.01 -13.52 -15.73
CA TYR A 188 1.30 -13.92 -16.94
C TYR A 188 2.14 -13.68 -18.20
N LYS A 189 2.86 -12.56 -18.29
CA LYS A 189 3.74 -12.20 -19.41
C LYS A 189 5.07 -12.97 -19.44
N ALA A 190 5.45 -13.64 -18.36
CA ALA A 190 6.77 -14.28 -18.23
C ALA A 190 7.05 -15.35 -19.30
N ARG A 191 6.03 -15.86 -19.98
CA ARG A 191 6.15 -16.80 -21.10
C ARG A 191 5.07 -16.54 -22.15
N PRO A 192 5.34 -16.84 -23.43
CA PRO A 192 4.32 -16.80 -24.48
C PRO A 192 3.14 -17.71 -24.11
N ARG A 193 1.92 -17.26 -24.37
CA ARG A 193 0.70 -18.02 -24.11
C ARG A 193 -0.21 -18.00 -25.33
N SER A 194 -0.95 -19.08 -25.50
CA SER A 194 -1.99 -19.22 -26.49
C SER A 194 -3.36 -19.02 -25.83
N TYR A 195 -4.39 -18.69 -26.62
CA TYR A 195 -5.77 -18.69 -26.14
C TYR A 195 -6.21 -20.06 -25.59
N ARG A 196 -5.55 -21.15 -25.98
CA ARG A 196 -5.80 -22.51 -25.47
C ARG A 196 -5.28 -22.74 -24.06
N ASP A 197 -4.40 -21.87 -23.58
CA ASP A 197 -3.88 -21.93 -22.20
C ASP A 197 -4.84 -21.27 -21.19
N LEU A 198 -5.90 -20.61 -21.70
CA LEU A 198 -6.89 -19.93 -20.86
C LEU A 198 -7.99 -20.91 -20.40
N PRO A 199 -8.55 -20.72 -19.22
CA PRO A 199 -8.22 -19.66 -18.25
C PRO A 199 -6.96 -19.95 -17.44
N VAL A 200 -6.13 -18.92 -17.19
CA VAL A 200 -5.05 -18.98 -16.22
C VAL A 200 -5.53 -18.34 -14.92
N ARG A 201 -5.39 -19.08 -13.81
CA ARG A 201 -5.86 -18.65 -12.50
C ARG A 201 -4.69 -18.60 -11.52
N LEU A 202 -4.17 -17.40 -11.24
CA LEU A 202 -3.07 -17.20 -10.30
C LEU A 202 -3.62 -16.73 -8.96
N ALA A 203 -3.13 -17.27 -7.86
CA ALA A 203 -3.53 -16.85 -6.52
C ALA A 203 -2.34 -16.78 -5.56
N GLU A 204 -2.34 -15.77 -4.68
CA GLU A 204 -1.35 -15.67 -3.59
C GLU A 204 -1.98 -15.10 -2.32
N PHE A 205 -1.37 -15.39 -1.18
CA PHE A 205 -1.52 -14.58 0.02
C PHE A 205 -0.56 -13.40 -0.10
N GLY A 206 -0.99 -12.39 -0.87
CA GLY A 206 -0.18 -11.24 -1.24
C GLY A 206 -0.17 -10.16 -0.17
N THR A 207 1.00 -9.87 0.40
CA THR A 207 1.13 -8.76 1.34
C THR A 207 1.28 -7.45 0.58
N VAL A 208 0.44 -6.48 0.92
CA VAL A 208 0.45 -5.13 0.34
C VAL A 208 0.59 -4.07 1.43
N TYR A 209 1.05 -2.89 1.04
CA TYR A 209 1.41 -1.80 1.93
C TYR A 209 0.70 -0.51 1.53
N ARG A 210 0.09 0.13 2.49
CA ARG A 210 -0.60 1.41 2.30
C ARG A 210 -0.21 2.38 3.39
N HIS A 211 0.18 3.58 3.05
CA HIS A 211 0.61 4.57 4.05
C HIS A 211 -0.52 4.96 4.98
N GLU A 212 -1.76 5.05 4.47
CA GLU A 212 -2.98 5.47 5.17
C GLU A 212 -2.75 6.72 6.05
N GLN A 213 -3.66 7.65 6.01
CA GLN A 213 -3.51 8.89 6.77
C GLN A 213 -3.75 8.67 8.27
N SER A 214 -3.15 9.54 9.10
CA SER A 214 -3.41 9.54 10.53
C SER A 214 -4.90 9.79 10.81
N GLY A 215 -5.51 8.95 11.64
CA GLY A 215 -6.94 9.00 11.96
C GLY A 215 -7.81 8.07 11.12
N GLU A 216 -7.29 7.48 10.03
CA GLU A 216 -8.01 6.47 9.24
C GLU A 216 -7.78 5.05 9.76
N LEU A 217 -6.69 4.82 10.47
CA LEU A 217 -6.33 3.51 11.00
C LEU A 217 -7.34 3.01 12.04
N ASN A 218 -7.79 1.76 11.91
CA ASN A 218 -8.82 1.20 12.78
C ASN A 218 -8.62 -0.31 13.03
N GLY A 219 -7.92 -0.65 14.11
CA GLY A 219 -7.67 -2.04 14.51
C GLY A 219 -7.13 -2.89 13.35
N LEU A 220 -7.81 -4.01 13.03
CA LEU A 220 -7.51 -4.84 11.86
C LEU A 220 -8.26 -4.43 10.60
N LEU A 221 -9.21 -3.47 10.69
CA LEU A 221 -10.07 -3.08 9.56
C LEU A 221 -9.36 -2.15 8.57
N ARG A 222 -8.46 -1.31 9.06
CA ARG A 222 -7.65 -0.41 8.23
C ARG A 222 -6.25 -0.33 8.78
N VAL A 223 -5.32 -0.93 8.08
CA VAL A 223 -3.92 -1.16 8.48
C VAL A 223 -2.96 -0.73 7.38
N ARG A 224 -1.69 -0.55 7.73
CA ARG A 224 -0.63 -0.19 6.78
C ARG A 224 0.03 -1.36 6.08
N CYS A 225 -0.10 -2.55 6.65
CA CYS A 225 0.41 -3.79 6.08
C CYS A 225 -0.67 -4.87 6.24
N LEU A 226 -1.13 -5.44 5.14
CA LEU A 226 -2.15 -6.49 5.13
C LEU A 226 -1.79 -7.58 4.12
N THR A 227 -2.14 -8.81 4.44
CA THR A 227 -2.04 -9.94 3.53
C THR A 227 -3.43 -10.25 2.98
N GLN A 228 -3.57 -10.20 1.67
CA GLN A 228 -4.81 -10.49 0.96
C GLN A 228 -4.77 -11.91 0.41
N ASP A 229 -5.89 -12.59 0.51
CA ASP A 229 -6.22 -13.72 -0.36
C ASP A 229 -6.60 -13.14 -1.72
N ASP A 230 -5.66 -13.03 -2.63
CA ASP A 230 -5.77 -12.30 -3.88
C ASP A 230 -5.56 -13.21 -5.08
N ALA A 231 -6.45 -13.12 -6.07
CA ALA A 231 -6.40 -13.95 -7.25
C ALA A 231 -6.65 -13.14 -8.53
N HIS A 232 -5.94 -13.49 -9.59
CA HIS A 232 -6.10 -12.89 -10.92
C HIS A 232 -6.38 -13.99 -11.95
N LEU A 233 -7.51 -13.80 -12.65
CA LEU A 233 -7.96 -14.70 -13.71
C LEU A 233 -7.73 -14.03 -15.06
N PHE A 234 -7.01 -14.74 -15.93
CA PHE A 234 -6.86 -14.37 -17.31
C PHE A 234 -7.71 -15.32 -18.12
N CYS A 235 -8.75 -14.82 -18.76
CA CYS A 235 -9.79 -15.63 -19.39
C CYS A 235 -10.33 -14.95 -20.65
N THR A 236 -11.03 -15.70 -21.49
CA THR A 236 -11.84 -15.17 -22.59
C THR A 236 -13.14 -14.59 -22.06
N PRO A 237 -13.87 -13.75 -22.85
CA PRO A 237 -15.17 -13.22 -22.42
C PRO A 237 -16.20 -14.32 -22.08
N ASP A 238 -16.08 -15.51 -22.69
CA ASP A 238 -17.02 -16.62 -22.49
C ASP A 238 -16.65 -17.49 -21.27
N GLN A 239 -15.48 -17.35 -20.72
CA GLN A 239 -14.98 -18.04 -19.52
C GLN A 239 -15.22 -17.24 -18.24
#